data_901491a74e08e730600d047e6ef89fb8
#
_entry.id   901491a74e08e730600d047e6ef89fb8
#
_cell.length_a   1.000
_cell.length_b   1.000
_cell.length_c   1.000
_cell.angle_alpha   90.00
_cell.angle_beta   90.00
_cell.angle_gamma   90.00
#
_symmetry.space_group_name_H-M   'P 1'
#
loop_
_entity.id
_entity.type
_entity.pdbx_description
1 polymer ?
#
loop_
_entity_poly.entity_id
_entity_poly.type
_entity_poly.pdbx_seq_one_letter_code
_entity_poly.pdbx_strand_id
1 'polypeptide(L)'
;TTIVDFKFLNPFTISLNKIDDKTEKIFIDNTMITDYSNLKNELEDISINLISDVRNSVDNGGDISGQVTYVGDNEIIVELKKINSNEYSRLKVDRNGIFKFEKMMPGKYTIWAYEHINSISDYYYNGSLKSLNLGAQFGMYDGDIEVRANWDIEGIDFNINE
;
A
#
# COMPACT_ATOMS: atom_id res chain seq x y z
N THR A 1 2.08 -32.07 6.14
CA THR A 1 2.99 -30.94 6.49
C THR A 1 3.98 -30.77 5.36
N THR A 2 4.00 -29.60 4.76
CA THR A 2 4.94 -29.26 3.68
C THR A 2 5.94 -28.26 4.22
N ILE A 3 7.22 -28.47 3.94
CA ILE A 3 8.26 -27.50 4.28
C ILE A 3 8.17 -26.37 3.25
N VAL A 4 8.06 -25.14 3.74
CA VAL A 4 7.97 -23.95 2.90
C VAL A 4 9.35 -23.28 2.85
N ASP A 5 9.84 -23.03 1.65
CA ASP A 5 11.06 -22.28 1.46
C ASP A 5 10.85 -20.81 1.83
N PHE A 6 11.77 -20.26 2.58
CA PHE A 6 11.72 -18.86 3.01
C PHE A 6 13.04 -18.13 2.73
N LYS A 7 12.94 -16.81 2.65
CA LYS A 7 14.09 -15.92 2.51
C LYS A 7 13.96 -14.75 3.49
N PHE A 8 15.03 -14.47 4.25
CA PHE A 8 15.10 -13.24 5.02
C PHE A 8 15.29 -12.04 4.06
N LEU A 9 14.43 -11.07 4.17
CA LEU A 9 14.55 -9.78 3.48
C LEU A 9 15.34 -8.79 4.33
N ASN A 10 15.18 -8.87 5.63
CA ASN A 10 15.91 -8.12 6.65
C ASN A 10 15.78 -8.86 8.00
N PRO A 11 16.42 -8.42 9.10
CA PRO A 11 16.35 -9.10 10.39
C PRO A 11 14.94 -9.31 10.96
N PHE A 12 13.95 -8.56 10.48
CA PHE A 12 12.57 -8.58 10.99
C PHE A 12 11.53 -9.04 9.98
N THR A 13 11.96 -9.40 8.75
CA THR A 13 11.03 -9.72 7.68
C THR A 13 11.46 -10.99 6.96
N ILE A 14 10.55 -11.95 6.91
CA ILE A 14 10.72 -13.20 6.19
C ILE A 14 9.75 -13.20 5.00
N SER A 15 10.27 -13.53 3.82
CA SER A 15 9.44 -13.80 2.64
C SER A 15 9.27 -15.31 2.50
N LEU A 16 8.04 -15.75 2.36
CA LEU A 16 7.69 -17.14 2.14
C LEU A 16 7.39 -17.36 0.65
N ASN A 17 7.98 -18.39 0.06
CA ASN A 17 7.74 -18.74 -1.33
C ASN A 17 6.63 -19.78 -1.43
N LYS A 18 5.66 -19.52 -2.32
CA LYS A 18 4.61 -20.49 -2.73
C LYS A 18 3.83 -21.11 -1.56
N ILE A 19 3.15 -20.28 -0.79
CA ILE A 19 2.12 -20.78 0.11
C ILE A 19 0.91 -21.14 -0.75
N ASP A 20 0.41 -22.38 -0.61
CA ASP A 20 -0.84 -22.81 -1.24
C ASP A 20 -2.00 -22.02 -0.63
N ASP A 21 -2.97 -21.61 -1.45
CA ASP A 21 -4.18 -20.87 -1.03
C ASP A 21 -5.02 -21.63 0.01
N LYS A 22 -4.75 -22.93 0.19
CA LYS A 22 -5.38 -23.79 1.20
C LYS A 22 -4.62 -23.87 2.52
N THR A 23 -3.48 -23.17 2.63
CA THR A 23 -2.68 -23.19 3.85
C THR A 23 -3.34 -22.32 4.91
N GLU A 24 -3.84 -22.92 5.97
CA GLU A 24 -4.51 -22.23 7.07
C GLU A 24 -3.55 -21.80 8.19
N LYS A 25 -2.39 -22.45 8.28
CA LYS A 25 -1.48 -22.24 9.40
C LYS A 25 -0.02 -22.49 9.02
N ILE A 26 0.85 -21.62 9.52
CA ILE A 26 2.30 -21.79 9.45
C ILE A 26 2.82 -22.05 10.85
N PHE A 27 3.65 -23.07 10.99
CA PHE A 27 4.41 -23.38 12.21
C PHE A 27 5.87 -23.05 11.99
N ILE A 28 6.45 -22.33 12.93
CA ILE A 28 7.88 -22.11 13.00
C ILE A 28 8.37 -22.88 14.22
N ASP A 29 9.12 -23.94 13.96
CA ASP A 29 9.75 -24.74 15.00
C ASP A 29 10.88 -23.91 15.64
N ASN A 30 10.77 -23.64 16.92
CA ASN A 30 11.72 -22.82 17.66
C ASN A 30 13.11 -23.46 17.70
N THR A 31 13.20 -24.80 17.60
CA THR A 31 14.48 -25.50 17.59
C THR A 31 15.31 -25.24 16.34
N MET A 32 14.66 -24.74 15.29
CA MET A 32 15.28 -24.34 14.02
C MET A 32 15.81 -22.89 14.04
N ILE A 33 15.44 -22.12 15.05
CA ILE A 33 15.86 -20.72 15.17
C ILE A 33 17.07 -20.68 16.10
N THR A 34 18.20 -20.24 15.57
CA THR A 34 19.40 -19.97 16.35
C THR A 34 19.78 -18.51 16.26
N ASP A 35 20.33 -17.96 17.32
CA ASP A 35 20.92 -16.63 17.30
C ASP A 35 22.31 -16.62 16.60
N TYR A 36 22.92 -15.47 16.53
CA TYR A 36 24.25 -15.29 15.94
C TYR A 36 25.36 -16.12 16.63
N SER A 37 25.10 -16.57 17.88
CA SER A 37 26.02 -17.38 18.69
C SER A 37 25.72 -18.88 18.58
N ASN A 38 24.84 -19.29 17.69
CA ASN A 38 24.32 -20.66 17.55
C ASN A 38 23.61 -21.20 18.82
N LEU A 39 23.16 -20.31 19.70
CA LEU A 39 22.30 -20.68 20.81
C LEU A 39 20.90 -20.92 20.29
N LYS A 40 20.31 -22.05 20.69
CA LYS A 40 18.91 -22.34 20.38
C LYS A 40 18.01 -21.40 21.13
N ASN A 41 16.97 -20.94 20.46
CA ASN A 41 15.94 -20.15 21.09
C ASN A 41 15.13 -21.01 22.05
N GLU A 42 14.97 -20.57 23.31
CA GLU A 42 14.17 -21.25 24.33
C GLU A 42 12.69 -20.84 24.30
N LEU A 43 12.28 -20.05 23.32
CA LEU A 43 10.89 -19.61 23.15
C LEU A 43 10.01 -20.77 22.70
N GLU A 44 8.71 -20.66 22.97
CA GLU A 44 7.71 -21.59 22.45
C GLU A 44 7.60 -21.52 20.92
N ASP A 45 7.14 -22.61 20.30
CA ASP A 45 6.88 -22.65 18.87
C ASP A 45 5.93 -21.53 18.43
N ILE A 46 6.26 -20.87 17.35
CA ILE A 46 5.43 -19.78 16.82
C ILE A 46 4.43 -20.38 15.83
N SER A 47 3.15 -20.17 16.09
CA SER A 47 2.10 -20.52 15.15
C SER A 47 1.40 -19.26 14.63
N ILE A 48 1.42 -19.10 13.31
CA ILE A 48 0.76 -18.00 12.61
C ILE A 48 -0.46 -18.58 11.90
N ASN A 49 -1.66 -18.15 12.31
CA ASN A 49 -2.86 -18.46 11.54
C ASN A 49 -2.85 -17.57 10.30
N LEU A 50 -2.86 -18.18 9.13
CA LEU A 50 -3.10 -17.45 7.90
C LEU A 50 -4.62 -17.28 7.81
N ILE A 51 -5.06 -16.07 8.05
CA ILE A 51 -6.37 -15.68 7.59
C ILE A 51 -6.17 -15.52 6.08
N SER A 52 -6.65 -16.48 5.29
CA SER A 52 -6.90 -16.18 3.90
C SER A 52 -7.89 -15.02 3.96
N ASP A 53 -7.38 -13.84 3.71
CA ASP A 53 -8.23 -12.73 3.36
C ASP A 53 -9.04 -13.29 2.18
N VAL A 54 -10.29 -13.68 2.46
CA VAL A 54 -11.20 -14.14 1.43
C VAL A 54 -11.49 -12.89 0.59
N ARG A 55 -10.47 -12.45 -0.15
CA ARG A 55 -10.62 -11.55 -1.30
C ARG A 55 -11.37 -12.28 -2.42
N ASN A 56 -12.21 -13.21 -2.02
CA ASN A 56 -13.24 -13.84 -2.87
C ASN A 56 -14.37 -12.86 -3.18
N SER A 57 -14.13 -11.57 -3.01
CA SER A 57 -15.06 -10.55 -3.45
C SER A 57 -14.37 -9.48 -4.30
N VAL A 58 -13.34 -9.85 -5.05
CA VAL A 58 -12.84 -9.00 -6.15
C VAL A 58 -13.97 -8.64 -7.12
N ASP A 59 -15.02 -9.46 -7.15
CA ASP A 59 -16.24 -9.19 -7.91
C ASP A 59 -17.18 -8.17 -7.26
N ASN A 60 -16.96 -7.79 -6.00
CA ASN A 60 -17.82 -6.84 -5.28
C ASN A 60 -17.13 -5.49 -5.00
N GLY A 61 -16.01 -5.22 -5.62
CA GLY A 61 -15.34 -3.93 -5.53
C GLY A 61 -16.06 -2.86 -6.35
N GLY A 62 -15.92 -1.59 -5.95
CA GLY A 62 -16.28 -0.43 -6.76
C GLY A 62 -15.03 0.28 -7.28
N ASP A 63 -15.16 0.98 -8.37
CA ASP A 63 -14.10 1.81 -8.92
C ASP A 63 -14.15 3.23 -8.30
N ILE A 64 -12.98 3.86 -8.12
CA ILE A 64 -12.86 5.25 -7.70
C ILE A 64 -12.13 6.00 -8.81
N SER A 65 -12.77 7.03 -9.37
CA SER A 65 -12.19 7.82 -10.45
C SER A 65 -12.38 9.31 -10.27
N GLY A 66 -11.47 10.07 -10.83
CA GLY A 66 -11.50 11.52 -10.77
C GLY A 66 -10.32 12.17 -11.48
N GLN A 67 -10.12 13.44 -11.20
CA GLN A 67 -9.07 14.23 -11.80
C GLN A 67 -8.35 15.10 -10.77
N VAL A 68 -7.03 15.09 -10.82
CA VAL A 68 -6.18 16.01 -10.08
C VAL A 68 -5.76 17.15 -10.99
N THR A 69 -6.10 18.38 -10.63
CA THR A 69 -5.60 19.56 -11.32
C THR A 69 -4.24 19.94 -10.76
N TYR A 70 -3.26 20.08 -11.65
CA TYR A 70 -1.89 20.41 -11.28
C TYR A 70 -1.29 21.38 -12.30
N VAL A 71 -0.66 22.43 -11.78
CA VAL A 71 0.04 23.44 -12.60
C VAL A 71 1.54 23.21 -12.47
N GLY A 72 2.07 22.30 -13.25
CA GLY A 72 3.50 21.97 -13.25
C GLY A 72 3.86 21.02 -14.39
N ASP A 73 5.16 20.72 -14.51
CA ASP A 73 5.71 19.89 -15.58
C ASP A 73 5.97 18.44 -15.18
N ASN A 74 5.92 18.15 -13.90
CA ASN A 74 6.21 16.81 -13.38
C ASN A 74 4.98 15.89 -13.45
N GLU A 75 5.22 14.60 -13.40
CA GLU A 75 4.16 13.60 -13.22
C GLU A 75 3.58 13.72 -11.81
N ILE A 76 2.41 13.17 -11.60
CA ILE A 76 1.70 13.20 -10.32
C ILE A 76 1.61 11.77 -9.79
N ILE A 77 1.77 11.61 -8.50
CA ILE A 77 1.42 10.38 -7.80
C ILE A 77 0.12 10.61 -7.05
N VAL A 78 -0.87 9.75 -7.31
CA VAL A 78 -2.13 9.71 -6.57
C VAL A 78 -2.10 8.53 -5.64
N GLU A 79 -2.34 8.76 -4.36
CA GLU A 79 -2.41 7.72 -3.33
C GLU A 79 -3.79 7.66 -2.72
N LEU A 80 -4.28 6.45 -2.55
CA LEU A 80 -5.54 6.12 -1.91
C LEU A 80 -5.28 5.24 -0.68
N LYS A 81 -5.79 5.63 0.46
CA LYS A 81 -5.65 4.87 1.72
C LYS A 81 -7.00 4.52 2.28
N LYS A 82 -7.18 3.24 2.63
CA LYS A 82 -8.35 2.80 3.39
C LYS A 82 -8.24 3.25 4.85
N ILE A 83 -9.27 3.90 5.36
CA ILE A 83 -9.32 4.38 6.76
C ILE A 83 -9.30 3.19 7.71
N ASN A 84 -8.54 3.30 8.79
CA ASN A 84 -8.29 2.24 9.77
C ASN A 84 -7.58 0.99 9.20
N SER A 85 -6.86 1.15 8.10
CA SER A 85 -6.02 0.11 7.50
C SER A 85 -4.63 0.68 7.18
N ASN A 86 -3.68 -0.22 7.03
CA ASN A 86 -2.36 0.12 6.48
C ASN A 86 -2.28 -0.12 4.96
N GLU A 87 -3.43 -0.36 4.33
CA GLU A 87 -3.51 -0.60 2.89
C GLU A 87 -3.47 0.72 2.12
N TYR A 88 -2.56 0.77 1.16
CA TYR A 88 -2.38 1.88 0.24
C TYR A 88 -2.45 1.37 -1.19
N SER A 89 -3.14 2.12 -2.03
CA SER A 89 -3.08 1.98 -3.48
C SER A 89 -2.44 3.23 -4.06
N ARG A 90 -1.57 3.07 -5.05
CA ARG A 90 -0.83 4.17 -5.66
C ARG A 90 -0.90 4.08 -7.17
N LEU A 91 -1.12 5.21 -7.81
CA LEU A 91 -1.08 5.36 -9.26
C LEU A 91 -0.17 6.54 -9.61
N LYS A 92 0.63 6.34 -10.65
CA LYS A 92 1.36 7.41 -11.32
C LYS A 92 0.52 7.86 -12.51
N VAL A 93 0.17 9.12 -12.54
CA VAL A 93 -0.68 9.70 -13.58
C VAL A 93 0.08 10.77 -14.36
N ASP A 94 -0.34 10.95 -15.59
CA ASP A 94 0.21 11.98 -16.47
C ASP A 94 -0.27 13.39 -16.08
N ARG A 95 0.10 14.37 -16.88
CA ARG A 95 -0.27 15.79 -16.68
C ARG A 95 -1.77 16.05 -16.75
N ASN A 96 -2.56 15.16 -17.35
CA ASN A 96 -4.02 15.33 -17.38
C ASN A 96 -4.63 15.04 -16.02
N GLY A 97 -3.88 14.40 -15.12
CA GLY A 97 -4.28 14.13 -13.76
C GLY A 97 -5.44 13.14 -13.62
N ILE A 98 -5.84 12.46 -14.69
CA ILE A 98 -6.96 11.51 -14.65
C ILE A 98 -6.49 10.23 -13.99
N PHE A 99 -7.21 9.79 -12.98
CA PHE A 99 -6.92 8.56 -12.27
C PHE A 99 -8.14 7.64 -12.15
N LYS A 100 -7.87 6.33 -12.02
CA LYS A 100 -8.87 5.32 -11.75
C LYS A 100 -8.26 4.21 -10.91
N PHE A 101 -8.80 4.00 -9.71
CA PHE A 101 -8.52 2.83 -8.87
C PHE A 101 -9.65 1.82 -9.11
N GLU A 102 -9.29 0.64 -9.57
CA GLU A 102 -10.26 -0.39 -9.93
C GLU A 102 -10.48 -1.38 -8.79
N LYS A 103 -11.71 -1.87 -8.67
CA LYS A 103 -12.09 -2.96 -7.75
C LYS A 103 -11.72 -2.71 -6.29
N MET A 104 -11.88 -1.48 -5.84
CA MET A 104 -11.62 -1.12 -4.46
C MET A 104 -12.63 -1.76 -3.51
N MET A 105 -12.13 -2.39 -2.45
CA MET A 105 -12.97 -3.06 -1.46
C MET A 105 -13.90 -2.08 -0.76
N PRO A 106 -15.12 -2.49 -0.37
CA PRO A 106 -16.00 -1.63 0.41
C PRO A 106 -15.34 -1.07 1.66
N GLY A 107 -15.58 0.21 1.93
CA GLY A 107 -15.02 0.93 3.07
C GLY A 107 -14.84 2.41 2.82
N LYS A 108 -14.31 3.10 3.82
CA LYS A 108 -13.99 4.53 3.74
C LYS A 108 -12.54 4.74 3.36
N TYR A 109 -12.31 5.72 2.50
CA TYR A 109 -10.99 6.03 1.96
C TYR A 109 -10.67 7.51 2.07
N THR A 110 -9.39 7.82 2.12
CA THR A 110 -8.82 9.15 1.89
C THR A 110 -7.93 9.09 0.66
N ILE A 111 -7.95 10.17 -0.12
CA ILE A 111 -7.13 10.29 -1.33
C ILE A 111 -6.37 11.60 -1.31
N TRP A 112 -5.13 11.54 -1.76
CA TRP A 112 -4.26 12.69 -1.93
C TRP A 112 -3.36 12.50 -3.14
N ALA A 113 -2.76 13.57 -3.58
CA ALA A 113 -1.82 13.56 -4.67
C ALA A 113 -0.64 14.47 -4.39
N TYR A 114 0.48 14.17 -5.00
CA TYR A 114 1.68 14.98 -4.93
C TYR A 114 2.51 14.91 -6.20
N GLU A 115 3.30 15.93 -6.39
CA GLU A 115 4.24 16.03 -7.47
C GLU A 115 5.32 14.96 -7.36
N HIS A 116 5.57 14.22 -8.43
CA HIS A 116 6.64 13.23 -8.50
C HIS A 116 7.95 13.86 -8.97
N ILE A 117 8.88 14.04 -8.04
CA ILE A 117 10.21 14.55 -8.35
C ILE A 117 11.12 13.36 -8.68
N ASN A 118 11.16 12.97 -9.95
CA ASN A 118 11.82 11.76 -10.47
C ASN A 118 13.28 11.56 -10.03
N SER A 119 14.01 12.66 -9.79
CA SER A 119 15.43 12.60 -9.40
C SER A 119 15.66 12.26 -7.93
N ILE A 120 14.61 12.19 -7.12
CA ILE A 120 14.74 12.11 -5.67
C ILE A 120 14.09 10.86 -5.10
N SER A 121 12.82 10.59 -5.39
CA SER A 121 12.09 9.46 -4.79
C SER A 121 10.73 9.22 -5.44
N ASP A 122 10.25 7.98 -5.41
CA ASP A 122 8.85 7.64 -5.70
C ASP A 122 7.90 7.96 -4.53
N TYR A 123 8.42 8.46 -3.42
CA TYR A 123 7.65 8.89 -2.26
C TYR A 123 7.58 10.41 -2.19
N TYR A 124 6.65 10.91 -1.40
CA TYR A 124 6.52 12.33 -1.14
C TYR A 124 7.86 12.93 -0.64
N TYR A 125 8.31 13.95 -1.33
CA TYR A 125 9.55 14.65 -0.99
C TYR A 125 9.28 15.85 -0.11
N ASN A 126 9.72 15.79 1.14
CA ASN A 126 9.52 16.85 2.15
C ASN A 126 10.40 18.09 1.98
N GLY A 127 11.24 18.11 0.96
CA GLY A 127 12.23 19.16 0.80
C GLY A 127 13.54 18.91 1.57
N SER A 128 14.50 19.80 1.40
CA SER A 128 15.80 19.73 2.07
C SER A 128 16.30 21.13 2.43
N LEU A 129 16.46 21.37 3.71
CA LEU A 129 17.09 22.61 4.20
C LEU A 129 18.55 22.72 3.83
N LYS A 130 19.26 21.59 3.74
CA LYS A 130 20.69 21.56 3.40
C LYS A 130 20.95 22.01 1.96
N SER A 131 20.11 21.61 1.03
CA SER A 131 20.21 21.96 -0.39
C SER A 131 19.27 23.10 -0.78
N LEU A 132 18.49 23.64 0.16
CA LEU A 132 17.47 24.68 -0.06
C LEU A 132 16.43 24.28 -1.13
N ASN A 133 16.12 23.00 -1.22
CA ASN A 133 15.09 22.51 -2.11
C ASN A 133 13.72 22.52 -1.41
N LEU A 134 12.73 23.01 -2.11
CA LEU A 134 11.34 22.97 -1.64
C LEU A 134 10.83 21.52 -1.65
N GLY A 135 9.83 21.24 -0.81
CA GLY A 135 9.09 19.99 -0.84
C GLY A 135 8.24 19.85 -2.12
N ALA A 136 7.85 18.63 -2.42
CA ALA A 136 6.89 18.37 -3.49
C ALA A 136 5.56 19.06 -3.21
N GLN A 137 4.91 19.55 -4.24
CA GLN A 137 3.57 20.11 -4.12
C GLN A 137 2.58 18.99 -3.78
N PHE A 138 1.57 19.32 -2.99
CA PHE A 138 0.65 18.34 -2.39
C PHE A 138 -0.79 18.87 -2.43
N GLY A 139 -1.74 17.98 -2.60
CA GLY A 139 -3.16 18.26 -2.49
C GLY A 139 -3.92 17.05 -1.96
N MET A 140 -5.01 17.28 -1.27
CA MET A 140 -5.88 16.26 -0.71
C MET A 140 -7.34 16.56 -1.02
N TYR A 141 -8.11 15.54 -1.29
CA TYR A 141 -9.55 15.66 -1.43
C TYR A 141 -10.22 15.72 -0.06
N ASP A 142 -11.04 16.76 0.17
CA ASP A 142 -11.69 16.99 1.46
C ASP A 142 -13.00 16.23 1.66
N GLY A 143 -13.51 15.59 0.62
CA GLY A 143 -14.80 14.89 0.67
C GLY A 143 -14.69 13.49 1.28
N ASP A 144 -15.84 12.98 1.72
CA ASP A 144 -15.96 11.58 2.14
C ASP A 144 -15.97 10.65 0.93
N ILE A 145 -15.12 9.64 0.94
CA ILE A 145 -15.09 8.57 -0.07
C ILE A 145 -15.53 7.27 0.63
N GLU A 146 -16.73 6.79 0.33
CA GLU A 146 -17.26 5.54 0.87
C GLU A 146 -17.61 4.58 -0.27
N VAL A 147 -16.73 3.61 -0.51
CA VAL A 147 -16.96 2.56 -1.51
C VAL A 147 -17.97 1.57 -0.96
N ARG A 148 -19.01 1.29 -1.74
CA ARG A 148 -20.00 0.22 -1.50
C ARG A 148 -19.80 -0.89 -2.52
N ALA A 149 -20.25 -2.09 -2.17
CA ALA A 149 -20.16 -3.24 -3.07
C ALA A 149 -20.81 -2.95 -4.42
N ASN A 150 -20.07 -3.19 -5.50
CA ASN A 150 -20.49 -2.98 -6.90
C ASN A 150 -20.96 -1.55 -7.22
N TRP A 151 -20.46 -0.56 -6.53
CA TRP A 151 -20.83 0.83 -6.78
C TRP A 151 -19.59 1.69 -7.03
N ASP A 152 -19.51 2.24 -8.24
CA ASP A 152 -18.43 3.12 -8.66
C ASP A 152 -18.63 4.54 -8.12
N ILE A 153 -17.53 5.18 -7.77
CA ILE A 153 -17.47 6.57 -7.33
C ILE A 153 -16.71 7.36 -8.37
N GLU A 154 -17.36 8.33 -8.95
CA GLU A 154 -16.78 9.20 -9.97
C GLU A 154 -16.76 10.66 -9.50
N GLY A 155 -15.93 11.49 -10.14
CA GLY A 155 -15.88 12.93 -9.85
C GLY A 155 -15.13 13.27 -8.57
N ILE A 156 -14.13 12.49 -8.19
CA ILE A 156 -13.21 12.82 -7.11
C ILE A 156 -12.16 13.80 -7.66
N ASP A 157 -12.57 15.06 -7.76
CA ASP A 157 -11.74 16.09 -8.38
C ASP A 157 -11.17 17.02 -7.31
N PHE A 158 -9.86 17.27 -7.37
CA PHE A 158 -9.17 18.16 -6.43
C PHE A 158 -7.89 18.74 -7.02
N ASN A 159 -7.31 19.70 -6.32
CA ASN A 159 -6.14 20.46 -6.81
C ASN A 159 -4.90 20.13 -5.97
N ILE A 160 -3.74 20.14 -6.63
CA ILE A 160 -2.44 20.32 -6.00
C ILE A 160 -2.17 21.85 -6.03
N ASN A 161 -1.79 22.46 -4.91
CA ASN A 161 -1.43 23.88 -4.77
C ASN A 161 -2.57 24.85 -4.40
N GLU A 162 -3.55 24.39 -3.71
CA GLU A 162 -4.43 25.31 -2.97
C GLU A 162 -4.14 25.32 -1.49
#